data_0a93b7f811c692ed6da8f3df9f43a005
#
_entry.id   0a93b7f811c692ed6da8f3df9f43a005
#
_cell.length_a   1.000
_cell.length_b   1.000
_cell.length_c   1.000
_cell.angle_alpha   90.00
_cell.angle_beta   90.00
_cell.angle_gamma   90.00
#
_symmetry.space_group_name_H-M   'P 1'
#
loop_
_entity.id
_entity.type
_entity.pdbx_description
1 polymer ?
#
loop_
_entity_poly.entity_id
_entity_poly.type
_entity_poly.pdbx_seq_one_letter_code
_entity_poly.pdbx_strand_id
1 'polypeptide(L)'
;MATIKRRKRRRKNGRTSHYITGVYTSTLTGQICKYRSGWELKFMEFLDRSPFVKTWGYEKLVIQYLSNKKSGRMRKYYPDFKVEYLDDTVQVIEVKPSRRAKQATVVKKAMAAQEWCSAHSAVFVMITEIELKVLGLLLIDLLVCIVDHNYLCQ
;
A
#
# COMPACT_ATOMS: atom_id res chain seq x y z
N MET A 1 -0.99 -12.90 14.60
CA MET A 1 -0.43 -11.91 15.56
C MET A 1 0.70 -11.14 14.91
N ALA A 2 0.66 -9.82 14.92
CA ALA A 2 1.72 -8.98 14.36
C ALA A 2 2.82 -8.72 15.40
N THR A 3 4.07 -9.06 15.10
CA THR A 3 5.20 -8.72 15.96
C THR A 3 5.74 -7.36 15.57
N ILE A 4 5.52 -6.35 16.40
CA ILE A 4 5.96 -4.97 16.16
C ILE A 4 7.37 -4.78 16.69
N LYS A 5 8.37 -4.68 15.81
CA LYS A 5 9.73 -4.27 16.17
C LYS A 5 9.93 -2.78 15.85
N ARG A 6 10.06 -1.94 16.87
CA ARG A 6 10.43 -0.53 16.72
C ARG A 6 11.94 -0.39 16.56
N ARG A 7 12.43 -0.13 15.36
CA ARG A 7 13.84 0.18 15.12
C ARG A 7 14.04 1.70 15.05
N LYS A 8 14.81 2.26 15.99
CA LYS A 8 15.31 3.65 15.92
C LYS A 8 16.50 3.71 14.97
N ARG A 9 16.35 4.38 13.84
CA ARG A 9 17.47 4.68 12.92
C ARG A 9 17.92 6.12 13.15
N ARG A 10 19.15 6.31 13.66
CA ARG A 10 19.78 7.63 13.84
C ARG A 10 20.07 8.22 12.45
N ARG A 11 19.49 9.37 12.12
CA ARG A 11 19.89 10.17 10.95
C ARG A 11 21.07 11.05 11.33
N LYS A 12 21.94 11.41 10.34
CA LYS A 12 23.11 12.30 10.48
C LYS A 12 22.80 13.67 11.14
N ASN A 13 21.53 14.07 11.25
CA ASN A 13 21.10 15.36 11.81
C ASN A 13 20.28 15.22 13.11
N GLY A 14 20.51 14.22 13.93
CA GLY A 14 19.91 14.08 15.27
C GLY A 14 18.41 13.83 15.34
N ARG A 15 17.66 13.88 14.24
CA ARG A 15 16.22 13.56 14.22
C ARG A 15 16.00 12.05 14.16
N THR A 16 15.41 11.49 15.21
CA THR A 16 14.97 10.10 15.24
C THR A 16 13.73 9.93 14.36
N SER A 17 13.84 9.16 13.28
CA SER A 17 12.69 8.77 12.47
C SER A 17 12.10 7.48 13.02
N HIS A 18 10.90 7.55 13.56
CA HIS A 18 10.16 6.38 14.02
C HIS A 18 9.52 5.67 12.81
N TYR A 19 10.27 4.81 12.12
CA TYR A 19 9.68 3.88 11.17
C TYR A 19 9.14 2.67 11.94
N ILE A 20 7.85 2.42 11.81
CA ILE A 20 7.23 1.19 12.32
C ILE A 20 7.52 0.12 11.27
N THR A 21 8.36 -0.84 11.61
CA THR A 21 8.67 -2.00 10.77
C THR A 21 8.43 -3.27 11.54
N GLY A 22 8.07 -4.34 10.88
CA GLY A 22 7.85 -5.62 11.55
C GLY A 22 7.48 -6.73 10.58
N VAL A 23 6.93 -7.80 11.14
CA VAL A 23 6.43 -8.94 10.40
C VAL A 23 4.93 -9.05 10.64
N TYR A 24 4.19 -9.24 9.57
CA TYR A 24 2.75 -9.50 9.57
C TYR A 24 2.50 -10.87 8.93
N THR A 25 1.66 -11.66 9.56
CA THR A 25 1.16 -12.92 8.98
C THR A 25 -0.29 -12.71 8.61
N SER A 26 -0.60 -12.79 7.32
CA SER A 26 -1.96 -12.66 6.82
C SER A 26 -2.83 -13.81 7.29
N THR A 27 -4.00 -13.50 7.81
CA THR A 27 -5.01 -14.50 8.18
C THR A 27 -5.76 -15.02 6.96
N LEU A 28 -5.86 -14.22 5.90
CA LEU A 28 -6.54 -14.60 4.66
C LEU A 28 -5.67 -15.50 3.78
N THR A 29 -4.37 -15.19 3.63
CA THR A 29 -3.49 -15.85 2.66
C THR A 29 -2.42 -16.74 3.30
N GLY A 30 -2.21 -16.65 4.63
CA GLY A 30 -1.11 -17.30 5.34
C GLY A 30 0.28 -16.71 5.04
N GLN A 31 0.37 -15.66 4.20
CA GLN A 31 1.64 -15.08 3.77
C GLN A 31 2.31 -14.33 4.92
N ILE A 32 3.63 -14.53 5.06
CA ILE A 32 4.48 -13.77 6.01
C ILE A 32 5.11 -12.60 5.27
N CYS A 33 4.78 -11.38 5.68
CA CYS A 33 5.21 -10.13 5.06
C CYS A 33 6.09 -9.31 5.99
N LYS A 34 7.18 -8.73 5.48
CA LYS A 34 8.03 -7.77 6.21
C LYS A 34 7.64 -6.35 5.83
N TYR A 35 6.70 -5.74 6.57
CA TYR A 35 6.28 -4.37 6.32
C TYR A 35 7.35 -3.35 6.76
N ARG A 36 7.42 -2.22 6.04
CA ARG A 36 8.42 -1.15 6.24
C ARG A 36 7.82 0.15 6.76
N SER A 37 6.50 0.21 6.83
CA SER A 37 5.77 1.37 7.34
C SER A 37 4.49 0.94 8.08
N GLY A 38 4.02 1.80 8.99
CA GLY A 38 2.74 1.58 9.66
C GLY A 38 1.54 1.66 8.70
N TRP A 39 1.68 2.34 7.57
CA TRP A 39 0.64 2.40 6.54
C TRP A 39 0.49 1.07 5.80
N GLU A 40 1.62 0.45 5.44
CA GLU A 40 1.60 -0.90 4.86
C GLU A 40 0.96 -1.91 5.81
N LEU A 41 1.31 -1.87 7.11
CA LEU A 41 0.69 -2.75 8.12
C LEU A 41 -0.84 -2.57 8.18
N LYS A 42 -1.30 -1.31 8.32
CA LYS A 42 -2.73 -1.01 8.37
C LYS A 42 -3.46 -1.46 7.10
N PHE A 43 -2.82 -1.32 5.94
CA PHE A 43 -3.39 -1.75 4.69
C PHE A 43 -3.45 -3.29 4.58
N MET A 44 -2.44 -4.03 5.07
CA MET A 44 -2.48 -5.49 5.18
C MET A 44 -3.64 -5.96 6.08
N GLU A 45 -3.81 -5.32 7.23
CA GLU A 45 -4.92 -5.61 8.14
C GLU A 45 -6.30 -5.31 7.53
N PHE A 46 -6.38 -4.26 6.72
CA PHE A 46 -7.59 -3.92 5.95
C PHE A 46 -7.90 -4.99 4.90
N LEU A 47 -6.92 -5.42 4.12
CA LEU A 47 -7.09 -6.45 3.10
C LEU A 47 -7.55 -7.78 3.70
N ASP A 48 -7.00 -8.18 4.84
CA ASP A 48 -7.38 -9.42 5.53
C ASP A 48 -8.82 -9.38 6.08
N ARG A 49 -9.33 -8.19 6.42
CA ARG A 49 -10.68 -8.01 6.97
C ARG A 49 -11.73 -7.70 5.90
N SER A 50 -11.32 -7.35 4.70
CA SER A 50 -12.24 -6.97 3.64
C SER A 50 -13.00 -8.20 3.10
N PRO A 51 -14.35 -8.19 3.13
CA PRO A 51 -15.13 -9.30 2.60
C PRO A 51 -15.10 -9.38 1.07
N PHE A 52 -14.56 -8.40 0.38
CA PHE A 52 -14.49 -8.34 -1.08
C PHE A 52 -13.17 -8.85 -1.64
N VAL A 53 -12.14 -9.03 -0.79
CA VAL A 53 -10.81 -9.49 -1.21
C VAL A 53 -10.77 -11.01 -1.26
N LYS A 54 -10.47 -11.56 -2.44
CA LYS A 54 -10.28 -12.98 -2.68
C LYS A 54 -8.90 -13.44 -2.21
N THR A 55 -7.87 -12.69 -2.61
CA THR A 55 -6.48 -12.93 -2.21
C THR A 55 -5.63 -11.68 -2.46
N TRP A 56 -4.46 -11.61 -1.81
CA TRP A 56 -3.50 -10.54 -2.05
C TRP A 56 -2.06 -11.01 -1.85
N GLY A 57 -1.11 -10.30 -2.46
CA GLY A 57 0.32 -10.56 -2.31
C GLY A 57 1.10 -9.28 -2.06
N TYR A 58 2.05 -9.32 -1.14
CA TYR A 58 2.95 -8.20 -0.82
C TYR A 58 4.29 -8.36 -1.53
N GLU A 59 4.69 -7.34 -2.34
CA GLU A 59 5.93 -7.32 -3.14
C GLU A 59 6.14 -8.57 -4.02
N LYS A 60 5.07 -9.23 -4.47
CA LYS A 60 5.14 -10.46 -5.30
C LYS A 60 5.23 -10.16 -6.80
N LEU A 61 4.68 -9.01 -7.23
CA LEU A 61 4.72 -8.59 -8.63
C LEU A 61 6.04 -7.90 -8.94
N VAL A 62 6.64 -8.20 -10.09
CA VAL A 62 7.85 -7.56 -10.58
C VAL A 62 7.55 -6.89 -11.91
N ILE A 63 7.70 -5.57 -11.95
CA ILE A 63 7.53 -4.76 -13.16
C ILE A 63 8.89 -4.15 -13.54
N GLN A 64 9.26 -4.21 -14.81
CA GLN A 64 10.44 -3.51 -15.30
C GLN A 64 10.08 -2.09 -15.71
N TYR A 65 10.93 -1.12 -15.39
CA TYR A 65 10.74 0.27 -15.80
C TYR A 65 12.04 0.91 -16.29
N LEU A 66 11.91 1.82 -17.23
CA LEU A 66 13.02 2.59 -17.77
C LEU A 66 13.43 3.68 -16.77
N SER A 67 14.49 3.42 -16.01
CA SER A 67 14.96 4.34 -14.95
C SER A 67 15.73 5.54 -15.52
N ASN A 68 16.42 5.37 -16.63
CA ASN A 68 17.15 6.44 -17.33
C ASN A 68 17.02 6.29 -18.85
N LYS A 69 16.36 7.27 -19.48
CA LYS A 69 16.15 7.29 -20.94
C LYS A 69 17.46 7.42 -21.74
N LYS A 70 18.43 8.21 -21.24
CA LYS A 70 19.70 8.46 -21.95
C LYS A 70 20.56 7.21 -22.07
N SER A 71 20.60 6.39 -21.02
CA SER A 71 21.40 5.16 -20.98
C SER A 71 20.60 3.88 -21.25
N GLY A 72 19.31 3.97 -21.53
CA GLY A 72 18.44 2.80 -21.69
C GLY A 72 18.33 1.91 -20.45
N ARG A 73 18.70 2.41 -19.27
CA ARG A 73 18.82 1.59 -18.05
C ARG A 73 17.47 1.15 -17.52
N MET A 74 17.20 -0.14 -17.59
CA MET A 74 16.04 -0.80 -16.97
C MET A 74 16.31 -1.14 -15.50
N ARG A 75 15.26 -1.09 -14.65
CA ARG A 75 15.29 -1.52 -13.24
C ARG A 75 14.01 -2.29 -12.91
N LYS A 76 14.11 -3.17 -11.91
CA LYS A 76 12.96 -3.85 -11.33
C LYS A 76 12.24 -2.92 -10.34
N TYR A 77 10.92 -2.95 -10.41
CA TYR A 77 10.01 -2.31 -9.47
C TYR A 77 9.09 -3.38 -8.89
N TYR A 78 8.91 -3.33 -7.59
CA TYR A 78 8.03 -4.20 -6.84
C TYR A 78 6.93 -3.30 -6.25
N PRO A 79 5.71 -3.31 -6.83
CA PRO A 79 4.56 -2.66 -6.21
C PRO A 79 4.31 -3.25 -4.82
N ASP A 80 3.79 -2.43 -3.90
CA ASP A 80 3.59 -2.87 -2.52
C ASP A 80 2.58 -4.03 -2.47
N PHE A 81 1.47 -3.97 -3.25
CA PHE A 81 0.44 -5.02 -3.25
C PHE A 81 -0.06 -5.34 -4.66
N LYS A 82 -0.41 -6.63 -4.87
CA LYS A 82 -1.32 -7.10 -5.91
C LYS A 82 -2.52 -7.70 -5.19
N VAL A 83 -3.73 -7.23 -5.48
CA VAL A 83 -4.98 -7.65 -4.85
C VAL A 83 -5.91 -8.21 -5.91
N GLU A 84 -6.51 -9.36 -5.65
CA GLU A 84 -7.55 -9.97 -6.46
C GLU A 84 -8.85 -9.96 -5.66
N TYR A 85 -9.91 -9.44 -6.24
CA TYR A 85 -11.22 -9.34 -5.61
C TYR A 85 -12.14 -10.50 -6.02
N LEU A 86 -13.25 -10.66 -5.30
CA LEU A 86 -14.23 -11.73 -5.56
C LEU A 86 -14.96 -11.59 -6.91
N ASP A 87 -14.98 -10.41 -7.48
CA ASP A 87 -15.51 -10.10 -8.81
C ASP A 87 -14.46 -10.30 -9.93
N ASP A 88 -13.34 -10.97 -9.61
CA ASP A 88 -12.19 -11.21 -10.47
C ASP A 88 -11.45 -9.93 -10.93
N THR A 89 -11.78 -8.76 -10.40
CA THR A 89 -10.98 -7.56 -10.64
C THR A 89 -9.62 -7.66 -9.95
N VAL A 90 -8.59 -7.07 -10.57
CA VAL A 90 -7.22 -7.08 -10.08
C VAL A 90 -6.74 -5.65 -9.90
N GLN A 91 -6.19 -5.34 -8.73
CA GLN A 91 -5.54 -4.06 -8.47
C GLN A 91 -4.06 -4.25 -8.12
N VAL A 92 -3.22 -3.39 -8.70
CA VAL A 92 -1.81 -3.22 -8.33
C VAL A 92 -1.70 -1.93 -7.54
N ILE A 93 -1.24 -2.02 -6.29
CA ILE A 93 -1.34 -0.90 -5.34
C ILE A 93 0.05 -0.53 -4.82
N GLU A 94 0.32 0.78 -4.79
CA GLU A 94 1.50 1.39 -4.15
C GLU A 94 1.01 2.29 -3.02
N VAL A 95 1.51 2.09 -1.80
CA VAL A 95 1.21 2.94 -0.65
C VAL A 95 2.33 3.98 -0.49
N LYS A 96 2.01 5.27 -0.70
CA LYS A 96 3.04 6.31 -0.76
C LYS A 96 2.53 7.64 -0.18
N PRO A 97 3.31 8.33 0.69
CA PRO A 97 2.97 9.69 1.09
C PRO A 97 2.80 10.62 -0.11
N SER A 98 1.73 11.44 -0.14
CA SER A 98 1.40 12.36 -1.24
C SER A 98 2.58 13.26 -1.62
N ARG A 99 3.35 13.74 -0.62
CA ARG A 99 4.57 14.53 -0.82
C ARG A 99 5.64 13.83 -1.67
N ARG A 100 5.61 12.49 -1.77
CA ARG A 100 6.54 11.68 -2.57
C ARG A 100 5.96 11.25 -3.91
N ALA A 101 4.64 11.31 -4.09
CA ALA A 101 3.96 10.85 -5.30
C ALA A 101 4.48 11.55 -6.57
N LYS A 102 4.85 12.84 -6.46
CA LYS A 102 5.38 13.66 -7.58
C LYS A 102 6.88 13.48 -7.85
N GLN A 103 7.60 12.65 -7.08
CA GLN A 103 9.02 12.41 -7.34
C GLN A 103 9.20 11.68 -8.68
N ALA A 104 10.17 12.14 -9.50
CA ALA A 104 10.38 11.62 -10.86
C ALA A 104 10.53 10.08 -10.92
N THR A 105 11.18 9.47 -9.92
CA THR A 105 11.32 8.00 -9.85
C THR A 105 9.98 7.33 -9.54
N VAL A 106 9.13 7.94 -8.70
CA VAL A 106 7.80 7.42 -8.38
C VAL A 106 6.90 7.50 -9.60
N VAL A 107 6.92 8.63 -10.31
CA VAL A 107 6.15 8.82 -11.56
C VAL A 107 6.53 7.77 -12.60
N LYS A 108 7.84 7.53 -12.83
CA LYS A 108 8.29 6.50 -13.79
C LYS A 108 7.80 5.10 -13.41
N LYS A 109 7.80 4.75 -12.13
CA LYS A 109 7.29 3.47 -11.64
C LYS A 109 5.78 3.38 -11.83
N ALA A 110 5.04 4.44 -11.51
CA ALA A 110 3.59 4.50 -11.69
C ALA A 110 3.19 4.33 -13.16
N MET A 111 3.89 5.01 -14.08
CA MET A 111 3.66 4.85 -15.52
C MET A 111 3.88 3.40 -15.97
N ALA A 112 4.97 2.77 -15.55
CA ALA A 112 5.24 1.37 -15.90
C ALA A 112 4.21 0.41 -15.27
N ALA A 113 3.71 0.72 -14.06
CA ALA A 113 2.64 -0.06 -13.44
C ALA A 113 1.30 0.10 -14.19
N GLN A 114 0.96 1.31 -14.63
CA GLN A 114 -0.23 1.56 -15.45
C GLN A 114 -0.17 0.81 -16.77
N GLU A 115 0.98 0.84 -17.46
CA GLU A 115 1.21 0.13 -18.72
C GLU A 115 1.08 -1.40 -18.51
N TRP A 116 1.71 -1.93 -17.46
CA TRP A 116 1.58 -3.34 -17.10
C TRP A 116 0.12 -3.71 -16.81
N CYS A 117 -0.59 -2.91 -16.02
CA CYS A 117 -1.99 -3.14 -15.67
C CYS A 117 -2.90 -3.14 -16.90
N SER A 118 -2.70 -2.20 -17.84
CA SER A 118 -3.45 -2.13 -19.09
C SER A 118 -3.28 -3.42 -19.93
N ALA A 119 -2.07 -4.00 -19.93
CA ALA A 119 -1.79 -5.24 -20.65
C ALA A 119 -2.34 -6.51 -19.94
N HIS A 120 -2.73 -6.41 -18.67
CA HIS A 120 -3.14 -7.56 -17.85
C HIS A 120 -4.56 -7.43 -17.27
N SER A 121 -5.40 -6.57 -17.84
CA SER A 121 -6.77 -6.30 -17.35
C SER A 121 -6.82 -5.98 -15.86
N ALA A 122 -5.84 -5.21 -15.38
CA ALA A 122 -5.71 -4.79 -13.99
C ALA A 122 -5.78 -3.26 -13.88
N VAL A 123 -5.91 -2.72 -12.67
CA VAL A 123 -5.94 -1.29 -12.37
C VAL A 123 -4.79 -0.94 -11.43
N PHE A 124 -4.01 0.10 -11.77
CA PHE A 124 -3.01 0.64 -10.85
C PHE A 124 -3.60 1.73 -9.96
N VAL A 125 -3.39 1.61 -8.66
CA VAL A 125 -3.85 2.57 -7.64
C VAL A 125 -2.69 3.01 -6.78
N MET A 126 -2.51 4.33 -6.60
CA MET A 126 -1.60 4.88 -5.61
C MET A 126 -2.41 5.33 -4.40
N ILE A 127 -2.16 4.71 -3.26
CA ILE A 127 -2.83 5.02 -1.99
C ILE A 127 -1.95 5.97 -1.19
N THR A 128 -2.47 7.15 -0.90
CA THR A 128 -1.82 8.16 -0.06
C THR A 128 -2.47 8.24 1.32
N GLU A 129 -2.01 9.18 2.16
CA GLU A 129 -2.67 9.47 3.43
C GLU A 129 -4.14 9.88 3.28
N ILE A 130 -4.54 10.41 2.12
CA ILE A 130 -5.91 10.85 1.87
C ILE A 130 -6.82 9.62 1.74
N GLU A 131 -6.47 8.68 0.86
CA GLU A 131 -7.21 7.45 0.66
C GLU A 131 -7.22 6.59 1.93
N LEU A 132 -6.08 6.52 2.64
CA LEU A 132 -6.01 5.79 3.91
C LEU A 132 -6.94 6.39 4.99
N LYS A 133 -7.12 7.71 5.02
CA LYS A 133 -8.10 8.37 5.89
C LYS A 133 -9.53 8.01 5.50
N VAL A 134 -9.85 8.09 4.21
CA VAL A 134 -11.18 7.72 3.69
C VAL A 134 -11.52 6.26 4.01
N LEU A 135 -10.53 5.37 3.94
CA LEU A 135 -10.69 3.96 4.33
C LEU A 135 -10.75 3.76 5.86
N GLY A 136 -10.69 4.83 6.67
CA GLY A 136 -10.68 4.74 8.13
C GLY A 136 -9.40 4.15 8.74
N LEU A 137 -8.33 4.02 7.95
CA LEU A 137 -7.09 3.35 8.37
C LEU A 137 -6.12 4.26 9.13
N LEU A 138 -6.28 5.57 9.08
CA LEU A 138 -5.41 6.53 9.77
C LEU A 138 -6.07 7.26 10.94
N LEU A 139 -7.41 7.23 11.06
CA LEU A 139 -8.13 7.90 12.14
C LEU A 139 -9.11 6.95 12.78
N ILE A 140 -9.07 6.88 14.11
CA ILE A 140 -10.10 6.23 14.95
C ILE A 140 -11.36 7.11 14.99
N ASP A 141 -11.27 8.38 14.59
CA ASP A 141 -12.31 9.39 14.77
C ASP A 141 -13.48 9.33 13.77
N LEU A 142 -13.37 8.53 12.69
CA LEU A 142 -14.49 8.39 11.73
C LEU A 142 -15.58 7.43 12.21
N LEU A 143 -15.34 6.66 13.25
CA LEU A 143 -16.39 5.82 13.87
C LEU A 143 -17.48 6.67 14.54
N VAL A 144 -17.19 7.90 14.93
CA VAL A 144 -18.17 8.82 15.53
C VAL A 144 -19.15 9.34 14.47
N CYS A 145 -18.70 9.65 13.26
CA CYS A 145 -19.58 10.15 12.19
C CYS A 145 -20.56 9.10 11.62
N ILE A 146 -20.24 7.81 11.68
CA ILE A 146 -21.14 6.75 11.17
C ILE A 146 -22.20 6.40 12.21
N VAL A 147 -21.88 6.52 13.50
CA VAL A 147 -22.84 6.28 14.58
C VAL A 147 -23.88 7.40 14.64
N ASP A 148 -23.50 8.66 14.40
CA ASP A 148 -24.42 9.79 14.43
C ASP A 148 -25.39 9.84 13.22
N HIS A 149 -25.07 9.19 12.10
CA HIS A 149 -25.98 9.13 10.94
C HIS A 149 -27.13 8.11 11.12
N ASN A 150 -26.97 7.13 12.00
CA ASN A 150 -28.02 6.14 12.31
C ASN A 150 -29.03 6.61 13.39
N TYR A 151 -28.79 7.77 14.02
CA TYR A 151 -29.70 8.35 15.02
C TYR A 151 -30.66 9.41 14.47
N LEU A 152 -30.59 9.77 13.18
CA LEU A 152 -31.45 10.78 12.55
C LEU A 152 -32.52 10.20 11.62
N CYS A 153 -32.71 8.89 11.59
CA CYS A 153 -33.81 8.22 10.88
C CYS A 153 -34.62 7.33 11.85
N GLN A 154 -35.20 7.95 12.87
CA GLN A 154 -36.39 7.42 13.57
C GLN A 154 -37.42 8.53 13.71
#